data_caf0092f29b0e5539dc21988f40e38d9
#
_entry.id   caf0092f29b0e5539dc21988f40e38d9
#
_cell.length_a   1.000
_cell.length_b   1.000
_cell.length_c   1.000
_cell.angle_alpha   90.00
_cell.angle_beta   90.00
_cell.angle_gamma   90.00
#
_symmetry.space_group_name_H-M   'P 1'
#
loop_
_entity.id
_entity.type
_entity.pdbx_description
1 polymer ?
#
loop_
_entity_poly.entity_id
_entity_poly.type
_entity_poly.pdbx_seq_one_letter_code
_entity_poly.pdbx_strand_id
1 'polypeptide(L)'
;MRFPRLKNYSDCKLTSTFLDEEIHVEDVVYYISPKSEYAIKKAAVIAKNVIQPSHHFRMFPSVELTLDNGDVVNAHDTFPTKKAALDYLISNLEARIRNDRNALLTLQNEIDHEERMLQLLKKKAESWTTS
;
A
#
# COMPACT_ATOMS: atom_id res chain seq x y z
N MET A 1 -24.33 -9.81 -4.93
CA MET A 1 -24.20 -10.08 -4.40
C MET A 1 -24.02 -10.15 -4.02
N ARG A 2 -23.85 -9.76 -4.45
CA ARG A 2 -23.48 -9.83 -4.04
C ARG A 2 -22.99 -10.25 -3.39
N PHE A 3 -22.31 -10.25 -3.73
CA PHE A 3 -21.75 -10.64 -2.96
C PHE A 3 -21.56 -11.04 -2.63
N PRO A 4 -21.66 -11.07 -2.94
CA PRO A 4 -21.28 -11.49 -2.42
C PRO A 4 -20.57 -11.81 -2.23
N ARG A 5 -20.32 -11.81 -2.59
CA ARG A 5 -19.73 -12.20 -2.25
C ARG A 5 -19.20 -12.29 -1.66
N LEU A 6 -18.84 -12.03 -1.77
CA LEU A 6 -18.45 -12.12 -1.02
C LEU A 6 -18.50 -12.09 -0.47
N LYS A 7 -18.84 -11.86 -0.59
CA LYS A 7 -18.70 -11.86 0.03
C LYS A 7 -18.13 -12.31 0.63
N ASN A 8 -17.84 -12.41 0.46
CA ASN A 8 -17.18 -12.77 1.20
C ASN A 8 -16.08 -12.96 1.32
N TYR A 9 -15.60 -12.95 1.08
CA TYR A 9 -14.68 -12.87 1.22
C TYR A 9 -14.33 -12.37 2.09
N SER A 10 -14.52 -11.96 2.33
CA SER A 10 -14.31 -11.49 3.16
C SER A 10 -14.13 -10.78 3.56
N ASP A 11 -14.34 -10.68 3.61
CA ASP A 11 -14.19 -10.09 4.14
C ASP A 11 -13.84 -9.24 4.22
N CYS A 12 -13.83 -9.29 3.91
CA CYS A 12 -13.45 -8.62 3.95
C CYS A 12 -13.52 -7.73 3.94
N LYS A 13 -13.89 -7.80 3.69
CA LYS A 13 -13.86 -6.92 3.73
C LYS A 13 -13.60 -5.87 3.93
N LEU A 14 -13.61 -6.33 3.83
CA LEU A 14 -12.86 -5.38 4.54
C LEU A 14 -12.40 -4.25 3.76
N THR A 15 -12.24 -4.39 2.52
CA THR A 15 -11.78 -3.31 1.70
C THR A 15 -12.91 -2.32 1.53
N SER A 16 -12.57 -1.03 1.63
CA SER A 16 -13.50 0.04 1.35
C SER A 16 -13.47 0.46 -0.11
N THR A 17 -12.77 -0.30 -0.94
CA THR A 17 -12.71 -0.03 -2.36
C THR A 17 -13.94 -0.58 -3.07
N PHE A 18 -14.23 -0.02 -4.23
CA PHE A 18 -15.27 -0.56 -5.09
C PHE A 18 -14.89 -1.93 -5.62
N LEU A 19 -15.87 -2.79 -5.78
CA LEU A 19 -15.70 -3.98 -6.60
C LEU A 19 -15.80 -3.55 -8.07
N ASP A 20 -15.07 -4.23 -8.94
CA ASP A 20 -14.99 -3.83 -10.34
C ASP A 20 -16.34 -3.69 -11.01
N GLU A 21 -17.25 -4.61 -10.73
CA GLU A 21 -18.58 -4.61 -11.33
C GLU A 21 -19.52 -3.55 -10.78
N GLU A 22 -19.15 -2.92 -9.67
CA GLU A 22 -19.97 -1.90 -9.04
C GLU A 22 -19.77 -0.51 -9.62
N ILE A 23 -18.71 -0.33 -10.39
CA ILE A 23 -18.38 0.98 -10.91
C ILE A 23 -18.90 1.13 -12.32
N HIS A 24 -19.64 2.20 -12.55
CA HIS A 24 -20.21 2.49 -13.86
C HIS A 24 -19.72 3.84 -14.36
N VAL A 25 -19.82 4.03 -15.69
CA VAL A 25 -19.54 5.33 -16.29
C VAL A 25 -20.47 6.36 -15.66
N GLU A 26 -19.93 7.55 -15.40
CA GLU A 26 -20.56 8.68 -14.71
C GLU A 26 -20.55 8.58 -13.19
N ASP A 27 -20.16 7.44 -12.63
CA ASP A 27 -19.99 7.36 -11.18
C ASP A 27 -18.85 8.24 -10.73
N VAL A 28 -19.01 8.80 -9.54
CA VAL A 28 -17.96 9.60 -8.91
C VAL A 28 -17.15 8.70 -7.99
N VAL A 29 -15.84 8.72 -8.16
CA VAL A 29 -14.95 7.92 -7.33
C VAL A 29 -13.95 8.82 -6.63
N TYR A 30 -13.43 8.34 -5.51
CA TYR A 30 -12.36 8.99 -4.77
C TYR A 30 -11.11 8.13 -4.92
N TYR A 31 -9.96 8.76 -5.04
CA TYR A 31 -8.72 8.02 -5.21
C TYR A 31 -7.56 8.85 -4.70
N ILE A 32 -6.46 8.18 -4.45
CA ILE A 32 -5.26 8.84 -3.97
C ILE A 32 -4.49 9.32 -5.19
N SER A 33 -4.11 10.58 -5.20
CA SER A 33 -3.40 11.18 -6.33
C SER A 33 -2.10 10.44 -6.60
N PRO A 34 -1.82 10.06 -7.85
CA PRO A 34 -0.53 9.44 -8.17
C PRO A 34 0.64 10.40 -8.01
N LYS A 35 0.37 11.69 -7.91
CA LYS A 35 1.41 12.71 -7.74
C LYS A 35 1.67 13.05 -6.28
N SER A 36 0.78 12.66 -5.38
CA SER A 36 0.92 12.94 -3.96
C SER A 36 0.28 11.82 -3.16
N GLU A 37 1.07 11.14 -2.37
CA GLU A 37 0.63 9.97 -1.62
C GLU A 37 -0.50 10.24 -0.64
N TYR A 38 -0.70 11.50 -0.27
CA TYR A 38 -1.66 11.84 0.77
C TYR A 38 -2.80 12.72 0.28
N ALA A 39 -2.84 13.00 -1.01
CA ALA A 39 -3.91 13.81 -1.58
C ALA A 39 -5.01 12.93 -2.14
N ILE A 40 -6.22 13.16 -1.66
CA ILE A 40 -7.41 12.43 -2.14
C ILE A 40 -8.08 13.29 -3.20
N LYS A 41 -8.29 12.69 -4.35
CA LYS A 41 -8.97 13.35 -5.46
C LYS A 41 -10.34 12.73 -5.70
N LYS A 42 -11.20 13.51 -6.31
CA LYS A 42 -12.55 13.11 -6.66
C LYS A 42 -12.75 13.37 -8.14
N ALA A 43 -13.28 12.42 -8.86
CA ALA A 43 -13.54 12.59 -10.29
C ALA A 43 -14.62 11.62 -10.75
N ALA A 44 -15.23 11.95 -11.89
CA ALA A 44 -16.24 11.09 -12.49
C ALA A 44 -15.61 10.17 -13.52
N VAL A 45 -16.12 8.96 -13.60
CA VAL A 45 -15.63 7.94 -14.54
C VAL A 45 -16.23 8.23 -15.91
N ILE A 46 -15.39 8.41 -16.93
CA ILE A 46 -15.87 8.63 -18.29
C ILE A 46 -15.69 7.41 -19.18
N ALA A 47 -14.81 6.48 -18.79
CA ALA A 47 -14.64 5.25 -19.55
C ALA A 47 -14.15 4.14 -18.63
N LYS A 48 -14.53 2.92 -18.97
CA LYS A 48 -14.18 1.74 -18.19
C LYS A 48 -13.61 0.69 -19.15
N ASN A 49 -12.39 0.25 -18.88
CA ASN A 49 -11.66 -0.68 -19.73
C ASN A 49 -11.28 -1.93 -18.94
N VAL A 50 -11.64 -3.09 -19.48
CA VAL A 50 -11.23 -4.35 -18.87
C VAL A 50 -9.95 -4.81 -19.56
N ILE A 51 -8.90 -5.00 -18.77
CA ILE A 51 -7.60 -5.44 -19.26
C ILE A 51 -7.45 -6.90 -18.93
N GLN A 52 -7.26 -7.72 -19.97
CA GLN A 52 -7.09 -9.15 -19.80
C GLN A 52 -5.67 -9.48 -19.38
N PRO A 53 -5.51 -10.49 -18.51
CA PRO A 53 -4.18 -10.85 -18.06
C PRO A 53 -3.37 -11.52 -19.18
N SER A 54 -2.06 -11.39 -19.04
CA SER A 54 -1.15 -12.10 -19.93
C SER A 54 -1.21 -13.61 -19.64
N HIS A 55 -1.04 -14.43 -20.69
CA HIS A 55 -0.98 -15.89 -20.53
C HIS A 55 0.08 -16.35 -19.53
N HIS A 56 1.16 -15.60 -19.43
CA HIS A 56 2.31 -16.02 -18.63
C HIS A 56 2.16 -15.75 -17.15
N PHE A 57 1.27 -14.85 -16.75
CA PHE A 57 1.25 -14.38 -15.39
C PHE A 57 0.05 -14.81 -14.58
N ARG A 58 -0.93 -15.41 -15.22
CA ARG A 58 -2.14 -15.90 -14.52
C ARG A 58 -2.77 -14.85 -13.61
N MET A 59 -2.69 -13.60 -14.02
CA MET A 59 -3.28 -12.52 -13.23
C MET A 59 -4.77 -12.42 -13.52
N PHE A 60 -5.51 -11.97 -12.53
CA PHE A 60 -6.92 -11.70 -12.73
C PHE A 60 -7.08 -10.49 -13.65
N PRO A 61 -8.17 -10.44 -14.43
CA PRO A 61 -8.45 -9.25 -15.22
C PRO A 61 -8.50 -8.02 -14.33
N SER A 62 -7.97 -6.92 -14.81
CA SER A 62 -8.05 -5.66 -14.10
C SER A 62 -8.93 -4.70 -14.86
N VAL A 63 -9.50 -3.75 -14.14
CA VAL A 63 -10.38 -2.73 -14.72
C VAL A 63 -9.72 -1.38 -14.55
N GLU A 64 -9.54 -0.70 -15.67
CA GLU A 64 -8.94 0.62 -15.70
C GLU A 64 -10.04 1.66 -15.92
N LEU A 65 -10.00 2.72 -15.15
CA LEU A 65 -10.97 3.79 -15.24
C LEU A 65 -10.30 5.04 -15.77
N THR A 66 -10.90 5.62 -16.79
CA THR A 66 -10.50 6.94 -17.27
C THR A 66 -11.41 7.96 -16.63
N LEU A 67 -10.83 8.99 -16.04
CA LEU A 67 -11.57 9.97 -15.27
C LEU A 67 -11.68 11.29 -16.03
N ASP A 68 -12.66 12.10 -15.65
CA ASP A 68 -12.94 13.35 -16.34
C ASP A 68 -11.84 14.40 -16.18
N ASN A 69 -10.94 14.22 -15.22
CA ASN A 69 -9.80 15.10 -15.03
C ASN A 69 -8.54 14.65 -15.79
N GLY A 70 -8.66 13.59 -16.59
CA GLY A 70 -7.55 13.06 -17.38
C GLY A 70 -6.75 11.98 -16.72
N ASP A 71 -6.98 11.71 -15.43
CA ASP A 71 -6.26 10.63 -14.74
C ASP A 71 -6.82 9.28 -15.17
N VAL A 72 -5.94 8.28 -15.18
CA VAL A 72 -6.31 6.89 -15.43
C VAL A 72 -5.93 6.10 -14.19
N VAL A 73 -6.89 5.43 -13.59
CA VAL A 73 -6.66 4.69 -12.34
C VAL A 73 -7.22 3.29 -12.44
N ASN A 74 -6.69 2.40 -11.63
CA ASN A 74 -7.23 1.05 -11.52
C ASN A 74 -8.45 1.08 -10.62
N ALA A 75 -9.49 0.35 -10.98
CA ALA A 75 -10.73 0.32 -10.19
C ALA A 75 -10.46 -0.10 -8.75
N HIS A 76 -9.48 -0.98 -8.53
CA HIS A 76 -9.12 -1.43 -7.18
C HIS A 76 -8.55 -0.31 -6.31
N ASP A 77 -8.11 0.77 -6.92
CA ASP A 77 -7.49 1.88 -6.20
C ASP A 77 -8.47 3.02 -5.96
N THR A 78 -9.76 2.78 -6.17
CA THR A 78 -10.78 3.80 -5.96
C THR A 78 -11.67 3.46 -4.78
N PHE A 79 -12.30 4.49 -4.23
CA PHE A 79 -13.12 4.39 -3.03
C PHE A 79 -14.47 5.04 -3.26
N PRO A 80 -15.53 4.50 -2.66
CA PRO A 80 -16.88 5.08 -2.84
C PRO A 80 -17.08 6.40 -2.10
N THR A 81 -16.29 6.65 -1.05
CA THR A 81 -16.41 7.88 -0.26
C THR A 81 -15.04 8.41 0.08
N LYS A 82 -14.99 9.70 0.40
CA LYS A 82 -13.76 10.34 0.87
C LYS A 82 -13.31 9.70 2.18
N LYS A 83 -14.27 9.37 3.05
CA LYS A 83 -13.93 8.75 4.33
C LYS A 83 -13.23 7.40 4.14
N ALA A 84 -13.71 6.59 3.20
CA ALA A 84 -13.08 5.30 2.91
C ALA A 84 -11.63 5.49 2.44
N ALA A 85 -11.39 6.49 1.59
CA ALA A 85 -10.05 6.80 1.12
C ALA A 85 -9.16 7.28 2.28
N LEU A 86 -9.70 8.11 3.16
CA LEU A 86 -8.96 8.57 4.34
C LEU A 86 -8.61 7.43 5.27
N ASP A 87 -9.56 6.53 5.54
CA ASP A 87 -9.34 5.39 6.41
C ASP A 87 -8.23 4.49 5.85
N TYR A 88 -8.23 4.30 4.54
CA TYR A 88 -7.18 3.54 3.87
C TYR A 88 -5.81 4.19 4.05
N LEU A 89 -5.73 5.51 3.84
CA LEU A 89 -4.47 6.25 4.01
C LEU A 89 -3.95 6.17 5.44
N ILE A 90 -4.85 6.33 6.39
CA ILE A 90 -4.50 6.27 7.82
C ILE A 90 -3.94 4.89 8.15
N SER A 91 -4.63 3.83 7.74
CA SER A 91 -4.18 2.47 8.01
C SER A 91 -2.82 2.17 7.38
N ASN A 92 -2.62 2.61 6.14
CA ASN A 92 -1.35 2.41 5.46
C ASN A 92 -0.21 3.16 6.14
N LEU A 93 -0.47 4.38 6.56
CA LEU A 93 0.56 5.18 7.21
C LEU A 93 0.90 4.59 8.58
N GLU A 94 -0.11 4.14 9.33
CA GLU A 94 0.13 3.48 10.60
C GLU A 94 0.97 2.22 10.45
N ALA A 95 0.69 1.42 9.42
CA ALA A 95 1.46 0.21 9.15
C ALA A 95 2.90 0.56 8.77
N ARG A 96 3.08 1.60 7.98
CA ARG A 96 4.41 2.05 7.56
C ARG A 96 5.22 2.54 8.76
N ILE A 97 4.61 3.32 9.63
CA ILE A 97 5.27 3.81 10.84
C ILE A 97 5.70 2.64 11.73
N ARG A 98 4.82 1.67 11.89
CA ARG A 98 5.13 0.48 12.68
C ARG A 98 6.32 -0.28 12.11
N ASN A 99 6.34 -0.46 10.79
CA ASN A 99 7.43 -1.16 10.12
C ASN A 99 8.75 -0.38 10.23
N ASP A 100 8.69 0.94 10.10
CA ASP A 100 9.87 1.79 10.22
C ASP A 100 10.44 1.75 11.63
N ARG A 101 9.56 1.73 12.64
CA ARG A 101 10.01 1.61 14.03
C ARG A 101 10.68 0.27 14.28
N ASN A 102 10.14 -0.80 13.70
CA ASN A 102 10.76 -2.12 13.83
C ASN A 102 12.12 -2.17 13.15
N ALA A 103 12.26 -1.55 11.99
CA ALA A 103 13.52 -1.47 11.28
C ALA A 103 14.55 -0.68 12.08
N LEU A 104 14.12 0.42 12.71
CA LEU A 104 14.98 1.24 13.57
C LEU A 104 15.50 0.43 14.76
N LEU A 105 14.61 -0.33 15.38
CA LEU A 105 14.97 -1.16 16.52
C LEU A 105 16.00 -2.22 16.11
N THR A 106 15.82 -2.84 14.95
CA THR A 106 16.76 -3.82 14.42
C THR A 106 18.13 -3.19 14.21
N LEU A 107 18.16 -2.00 13.59
CA LEU A 107 19.43 -1.28 13.36
C LEU A 107 20.10 -0.92 14.68
N GLN A 108 19.33 -0.49 15.67
CA GLN A 108 19.89 -0.16 16.98
C GLN A 108 20.54 -1.37 17.62
N ASN A 109 19.90 -2.53 17.52
CA ASN A 109 20.45 -3.77 18.05
C ASN A 109 21.74 -4.16 17.33
N GLU A 110 21.80 -3.95 16.02
CA GLU A 110 23.01 -4.23 15.24
C GLU A 110 24.16 -3.31 15.66
N ILE A 111 23.88 -2.03 15.84
CA ILE A 111 24.88 -1.07 16.29
C ILE A 111 25.41 -1.46 17.65
N ASP A 112 24.53 -1.81 18.58
CA ASP A 112 24.91 -2.22 19.91
C ASP A 112 25.86 -3.44 19.87
N HIS A 113 25.52 -4.39 19.01
CA HIS A 113 26.37 -5.58 18.84
C HIS A 113 27.73 -5.21 18.29
N GLU A 114 27.77 -4.36 17.27
CA GLU A 114 29.03 -3.94 16.66
C GLU A 114 29.88 -3.15 17.64
N GLU A 115 29.28 -2.32 18.46
CA GLU A 115 30.00 -1.58 19.49
C GLU A 115 30.62 -2.52 20.50
N ARG A 116 29.92 -3.55 20.91
CA ARG A 116 30.45 -4.56 21.83
C ARG A 116 31.64 -5.29 21.20
N MET A 117 31.54 -5.66 19.93
CA MET A 117 32.63 -6.33 19.23
C MET A 117 33.83 -5.41 19.11
N LEU A 118 33.61 -4.14 18.84
CA LEU A 118 34.69 -3.16 18.76
C LEU A 118 35.44 -3.07 20.09
N GLN A 119 34.70 -3.02 21.21
CA GLN A 119 35.35 -2.95 22.53
C GLN A 119 36.18 -4.19 22.81
N LEU A 120 35.68 -5.36 22.43
CA LEU A 120 36.45 -6.60 22.60
C LEU A 120 37.73 -6.58 21.79
N LEU A 121 37.67 -6.10 20.56
CA LEU A 121 38.84 -6.01 19.69
C LEU A 121 39.88 -5.02 20.23
N LYS A 122 39.42 -3.90 20.74
CA LYS A 122 40.30 -2.90 21.35
C LYS A 122 41.03 -3.47 22.56
N LYS A 123 40.34 -4.23 23.38
CA LYS A 123 40.96 -4.89 24.53
C LYS A 123 42.03 -5.89 24.09
N LYS A 124 41.74 -6.65 23.04
CA LYS A 124 42.75 -7.60 22.51
C LYS A 124 43.97 -6.87 21.98
N ALA A 125 43.76 -5.76 21.29
CA ALA A 125 44.87 -4.98 20.75
C ALA A 125 45.74 -4.44 21.86
N GLU A 126 45.15 -3.94 22.95
CA GLU A 126 45.90 -3.48 24.12
C GLU A 126 46.71 -4.61 24.74
N SER A 127 46.10 -5.77 24.87
CA SER A 127 46.79 -6.93 25.44
C SER A 127 48.00 -7.34 24.61
N TRP A 128 47.91 -7.25 23.29
CA TRP A 128 49.01 -7.62 22.41
C TRP A 128 50.15 -6.60 22.44
N THR A 129 49.82 -5.32 22.64
CA THR A 129 50.85 -4.29 22.70
C THR A 129 51.60 -4.26 24.02
N THR A 130 51.02 -4.79 25.07
CA THR A 130 51.65 -4.82 26.40
C THR A 130 52.43 -6.10 26.67
N SER A 131 52.30 -7.09 25.82
CA SER A 131 53.01 -8.37 26.03
C SER A 131 54.43 -8.39 25.38
#